data_449a83de9476dbde4140f930bce27711
#
_entry.id   449a83de9476dbde4140f930bce27711
#
_cell.length_a   1.000
_cell.length_b   1.000
_cell.length_c   1.000
_cell.angle_alpha   90.00
_cell.angle_beta   90.00
_cell.angle_gamma   90.00
#
_symmetry.space_group_name_H-M   'P 1'
#
loop_
_entity.id
_entity.type
_entity.pdbx_description
1 polymer ?
#
loop_
_entity_poly.entity_id
_entity_poly.type
_entity_poly.pdbx_seq_one_letter_code
_entity_poly.pdbx_strand_id
1 'polypeptide(L)'
;MVCLLSAFLLVGCAQKEAPEQAEEGIPTIAVEDHHSDDGVLRVGISMPSSSLERWNHDGEFLKKHLESEGYEVELTFSDNLIDTQIDNIDRLIEDQSDVLIIAAVDGKALSRVMETAAGNNIPVISYDRLICDTPFVTAYVSYDNYRVGQLQGEYLRDALNLDHPYDQTYHIELVSGDSADNNAAYFYNGAYDVLKPYIDSGVVQVLSGQKDFYTTSTDQWSGENARSRMEILLGAYYSSSVTLHGVLCANDSTASGVMEALERDYHMDNSVVITGQDCDVSNLDAIMEGKQSMSVYKDLNREAQTAVELTKAILNGESVNASLVERMEYPCRYDTSQYNNGIISVPSFLLEPETVTADNATDILVEKYGSYTYGELGFQRVME
;
A
#
# COMPACT_ATOMS: atom_id res chain seq x y z
N MET A 1 36.19 27.89 -73.08
CA MET A 1 36.25 28.43 -71.71
C MET A 1 34.85 28.65 -71.22
N VAL A 2 34.26 27.62 -70.60
CA VAL A 2 32.85 27.61 -70.18
C VAL A 2 32.83 27.63 -68.68
N CYS A 3 32.27 28.70 -68.08
CA CYS A 3 32.05 28.84 -66.66
C CYS A 3 30.74 28.11 -66.25
N LEU A 4 30.87 27.09 -65.44
CA LEU A 4 29.75 26.45 -64.76
C LEU A 4 29.49 27.16 -63.41
N LEU A 5 28.32 27.80 -63.29
CA LEU A 5 27.75 28.29 -62.00
C LEU A 5 27.07 27.13 -61.31
N SER A 6 27.60 26.80 -60.13
CA SER A 6 26.92 25.85 -59.21
C SER A 6 26.01 26.62 -58.29
N ALA A 7 24.68 26.36 -58.40
CA ALA A 7 23.68 26.85 -57.47
C ALA A 7 23.61 25.90 -56.26
N PHE A 8 23.87 26.42 -55.06
CA PHE A 8 23.62 25.71 -53.81
C PHE A 8 22.14 25.94 -53.39
N LEU A 9 21.39 24.86 -53.41
CA LEU A 9 20.07 24.79 -52.80
C LEU A 9 20.22 24.50 -51.30
N LEU A 10 19.92 25.47 -50.48
CA LEU A 10 19.74 25.30 -49.02
C LEU A 10 18.36 24.64 -48.80
N VAL A 11 18.36 23.35 -48.45
CA VAL A 11 17.19 22.67 -47.93
C VAL A 11 17.07 23.00 -46.44
N GLY A 12 16.17 23.87 -46.05
CA GLY A 12 15.81 24.11 -44.67
C GLY A 12 15.00 22.92 -44.13
N CYS A 13 15.58 22.18 -43.17
CA CYS A 13 14.84 21.24 -42.34
C CYS A 13 13.91 22.01 -41.42
N ALA A 14 12.63 22.08 -41.77
CA ALA A 14 11.59 22.43 -40.80
C ALA A 14 11.44 21.26 -39.81
N GLN A 15 11.87 21.46 -38.58
CA GLN A 15 11.50 20.57 -37.47
C GLN A 15 9.96 20.72 -37.33
N LYS A 16 9.24 19.62 -37.62
CA LYS A 16 7.87 19.47 -37.16
C LYS A 16 7.94 19.30 -35.64
N GLU A 17 7.44 20.28 -34.92
CA GLU A 17 7.06 20.12 -33.53
C GLU A 17 6.06 18.98 -33.45
N ALA A 18 6.33 18.00 -32.56
CA ALA A 18 5.39 16.97 -32.23
C ALA A 18 4.13 17.64 -31.63
N PRO A 19 2.93 17.13 -31.94
CA PRO A 19 1.74 17.68 -31.31
C PRO A 19 1.87 17.46 -29.79
N GLU A 20 1.77 18.55 -29.03
CA GLU A 20 1.52 18.58 -27.60
C GLU A 20 0.32 17.66 -27.34
N GLN A 21 0.56 16.54 -26.67
CA GLN A 21 -0.53 15.66 -26.25
C GLN A 21 -1.37 16.48 -25.29
N ALA A 22 -2.58 16.84 -25.73
CA ALA A 22 -3.59 17.36 -24.83
C ALA A 22 -3.74 16.34 -23.70
N GLU A 23 -3.47 16.76 -22.46
CA GLU A 23 -3.90 16.04 -21.26
C GLU A 23 -5.41 15.86 -21.43
N GLU A 24 -5.86 14.64 -21.75
CA GLU A 24 -7.26 14.29 -21.64
C GLU A 24 -7.60 14.47 -20.17
N GLY A 25 -8.34 15.54 -19.87
CA GLY A 25 -8.64 15.93 -18.52
C GLY A 25 -9.36 14.79 -17.81
N ILE A 26 -8.78 14.35 -16.70
CA ILE A 26 -9.48 13.58 -15.68
C ILE A 26 -10.80 14.30 -15.45
N PRO A 27 -11.97 13.62 -15.49
CA PRO A 27 -13.22 14.27 -15.22
C PRO A 27 -13.13 14.88 -13.82
N THR A 28 -12.93 16.18 -13.77
CA THR A 28 -13.03 16.94 -12.53
C THR A 28 -14.50 16.89 -12.17
N ILE A 29 -14.85 16.08 -11.17
CA ILE A 29 -16.17 16.19 -10.55
C ILE A 29 -16.17 17.59 -9.94
N ALA A 30 -16.80 18.54 -10.64
CA ALA A 30 -17.01 19.86 -10.07
C ALA A 30 -17.93 19.65 -8.87
N VAL A 31 -17.43 19.96 -7.69
CA VAL A 31 -18.28 20.08 -6.50
C VAL A 31 -19.22 21.27 -6.78
N GLU A 32 -20.36 21.00 -7.42
CA GLU A 32 -21.45 21.96 -7.44
C GLU A 32 -21.99 22.04 -6.01
N ASP A 33 -22.34 23.24 -5.54
CA ASP A 33 -22.88 23.53 -4.21
C ASP A 33 -24.07 22.60 -3.86
N HIS A 34 -23.78 21.38 -3.44
CA HIS A 34 -24.71 20.46 -2.80
C HIS A 34 -24.60 20.60 -1.27
N HIS A 35 -24.77 21.82 -0.77
CA HIS A 35 -24.95 21.97 0.66
C HIS A 35 -26.36 21.51 1.01
N SER A 36 -26.46 20.65 2.02
CA SER A 36 -27.73 20.45 2.74
C SER A 36 -28.34 21.82 3.08
N ASP A 37 -29.67 21.94 3.07
CA ASP A 37 -30.40 23.18 3.35
C ASP A 37 -29.99 23.84 4.69
N ASP A 38 -29.26 23.12 5.56
CA ASP A 38 -28.77 23.56 6.87
C ASP A 38 -27.35 24.18 6.85
N GLY A 39 -26.61 24.05 5.72
CA GLY A 39 -25.25 24.58 5.56
C GLY A 39 -24.17 23.81 6.33
N VAL A 40 -24.45 22.60 6.80
CA VAL A 40 -23.51 21.71 7.48
C VAL A 40 -22.90 20.75 6.46
N LEU A 41 -21.55 20.71 6.37
CA LEU A 41 -20.85 19.77 5.51
C LEU A 41 -20.70 18.39 6.19
N ARG A 42 -21.05 17.34 5.45
CA ARG A 42 -21.09 15.96 5.92
C ARG A 42 -20.02 15.10 5.27
N VAL A 43 -19.32 14.31 6.06
CA VAL A 43 -18.31 13.35 5.60
C VAL A 43 -18.72 11.94 5.98
N GLY A 44 -18.88 11.08 4.98
CA GLY A 44 -19.13 9.66 5.18
C GLY A 44 -17.83 8.85 5.16
N ILE A 45 -17.61 8.02 6.17
CA ILE A 45 -16.44 7.15 6.28
C ILE A 45 -16.89 5.69 6.29
N SER A 46 -16.31 4.87 5.39
CA SER A 46 -16.57 3.43 5.34
C SER A 46 -15.28 2.64 5.47
N MET A 47 -15.12 1.93 6.61
CA MET A 47 -13.98 1.10 6.94
C MET A 47 -14.32 -0.40 6.83
N PRO A 48 -13.30 -1.27 6.52
CA PRO A 48 -13.54 -2.70 6.30
C PRO A 48 -14.02 -3.43 7.56
N SER A 49 -13.44 -3.15 8.72
CA SER A 49 -13.73 -3.91 9.94
C SER A 49 -13.36 -3.14 11.21
N SER A 50 -14.21 -3.23 12.23
CA SER A 50 -13.91 -2.70 13.56
C SER A 50 -13.10 -3.67 14.43
N SER A 51 -13.03 -4.94 14.05
CA SER A 51 -12.30 -5.97 14.80
C SER A 51 -10.79 -5.94 14.58
N LEU A 52 -10.32 -5.28 13.51
CA LEU A 52 -8.91 -5.05 13.25
C LEU A 52 -8.52 -3.68 13.83
N GLU A 53 -7.55 -3.69 14.75
CA GLU A 53 -7.09 -2.50 15.47
C GLU A 53 -6.78 -1.33 14.55
N ARG A 54 -6.10 -1.60 13.43
CA ARG A 54 -5.76 -0.62 12.42
C ARG A 54 -6.98 0.16 11.92
N TRP A 55 -8.00 -0.54 11.40
CA TRP A 55 -9.16 0.13 10.81
C TRP A 55 -10.02 0.89 11.82
N ASN A 56 -10.05 0.39 13.05
CA ASN A 56 -10.71 1.11 14.15
C ASN A 56 -9.96 2.41 14.46
N HIS A 57 -8.62 2.34 14.58
CA HIS A 57 -7.78 3.49 14.79
C HIS A 57 -7.93 4.54 13.66
N ASP A 58 -7.79 4.13 12.41
CA ASP A 58 -7.87 5.02 11.26
C ASP A 58 -9.25 5.71 11.17
N GLY A 59 -10.33 4.93 11.34
CA GLY A 59 -11.70 5.45 11.31
C GLY A 59 -11.96 6.47 12.41
N GLU A 60 -11.57 6.19 13.66
CA GLU A 60 -11.74 7.09 14.79
C GLU A 60 -10.85 8.33 14.68
N PHE A 61 -9.61 8.20 14.18
CA PHE A 61 -8.73 9.33 13.91
C PHE A 61 -9.35 10.28 12.87
N LEU A 62 -9.78 9.76 11.74
CA LEU A 62 -10.43 10.54 10.68
C LEU A 62 -11.65 11.26 11.21
N LYS A 63 -12.54 10.54 11.93
CA LYS A 63 -13.75 11.10 12.52
C LYS A 63 -13.43 12.24 13.48
N LYS A 64 -12.58 12.00 14.47
CA LYS A 64 -12.18 12.99 15.49
C LYS A 64 -11.63 14.27 14.87
N HIS A 65 -10.73 14.13 13.87
CA HIS A 65 -10.09 15.30 13.26
C HIS A 65 -11.04 16.07 12.35
N LEU A 66 -11.87 15.41 11.57
CA LEU A 66 -12.87 16.07 10.73
C LEU A 66 -13.97 16.73 11.57
N GLU A 67 -14.43 16.12 12.66
CA GLU A 67 -15.36 16.74 13.61
C GLU A 67 -14.74 17.99 14.26
N SER A 68 -13.44 17.98 14.57
CA SER A 68 -12.74 19.15 15.13
C SER A 68 -12.64 20.33 14.15
N GLU A 69 -12.69 20.07 12.85
CA GLU A 69 -12.79 21.08 11.78
C GLU A 69 -14.23 21.59 11.56
N GLY A 70 -15.21 21.01 12.25
CA GLY A 70 -16.60 21.46 12.23
C GLY A 70 -17.49 20.70 11.24
N TYR A 71 -17.04 19.59 10.69
CA TYR A 71 -17.83 18.72 9.83
C TYR A 71 -18.71 17.76 10.65
N GLU A 72 -19.83 17.34 10.08
CA GLU A 72 -20.62 16.24 10.60
C GLU A 72 -20.09 14.93 9.99
N VAL A 73 -19.72 13.94 10.84
CA VAL A 73 -19.03 12.74 10.38
C VAL A 73 -19.77 11.47 10.76
N GLU A 74 -20.13 10.67 9.76
CA GLU A 74 -20.65 9.32 9.98
C GLU A 74 -19.57 8.27 9.63
N LEU A 75 -19.20 7.46 10.64
CA LEU A 75 -18.24 6.37 10.51
C LEU A 75 -18.97 5.03 10.54
N THR A 76 -18.71 4.19 9.52
CA THR A 76 -19.29 2.86 9.38
C THR A 76 -18.21 1.79 9.26
N PHE A 77 -18.52 0.57 9.74
CA PHE A 77 -17.68 -0.62 9.62
C PHE A 77 -18.49 -1.74 8.97
N SER A 78 -17.83 -2.60 8.20
CA SER A 78 -18.48 -3.59 7.34
C SER A 78 -18.18 -5.05 7.72
N ASP A 79 -17.42 -5.29 8.81
CA ASP A 79 -17.02 -6.62 9.30
C ASP A 79 -16.42 -7.53 8.20
N ASN A 80 -15.67 -6.91 7.25
CA ASN A 80 -15.11 -7.54 6.06
C ASN A 80 -16.17 -8.20 5.12
N LEU A 81 -17.41 -7.74 5.17
CA LEU A 81 -18.49 -8.19 4.30
C LEU A 81 -18.75 -7.15 3.21
N ILE A 82 -18.59 -7.57 1.95
CA ILE A 82 -18.75 -6.71 0.76
C ILE A 82 -20.16 -6.11 0.70
N ASP A 83 -21.19 -6.96 0.87
CA ASP A 83 -22.59 -6.51 0.80
C ASP A 83 -22.90 -5.49 1.89
N THR A 84 -22.37 -5.69 3.11
CA THR A 84 -22.52 -4.73 4.21
C THR A 84 -21.83 -3.40 3.89
N GLN A 85 -20.66 -3.43 3.24
CA GLN A 85 -19.98 -2.21 2.84
C GLN A 85 -20.76 -1.43 1.79
N ILE A 86 -21.33 -2.13 0.81
CA ILE A 86 -22.16 -1.50 -0.22
C ILE A 86 -23.40 -0.85 0.43
N ASP A 87 -24.11 -1.58 1.31
CA ASP A 87 -25.27 -1.03 2.04
C ASP A 87 -24.91 0.17 2.90
N ASN A 88 -23.74 0.17 3.56
CA ASN A 88 -23.26 1.29 4.35
C ASN A 88 -22.98 2.51 3.46
N ILE A 89 -22.31 2.32 2.31
CA ILE A 89 -22.00 3.41 1.39
C ILE A 89 -23.30 3.98 0.78
N ASP A 90 -24.25 3.14 0.36
CA ASP A 90 -25.56 3.59 -0.14
C ASP A 90 -26.27 4.46 0.90
N ARG A 91 -26.25 4.05 2.20
CA ARG A 91 -26.82 4.85 3.30
C ARG A 91 -26.10 6.20 3.46
N LEU A 92 -24.76 6.24 3.43
CA LEU A 92 -24.00 7.49 3.51
C LEU A 92 -24.33 8.45 2.36
N ILE A 93 -24.63 7.92 1.17
CA ILE A 93 -25.09 8.71 0.01
C ILE A 93 -26.52 9.23 0.26
N GLU A 94 -27.44 8.38 0.78
CA GLU A 94 -28.81 8.77 1.12
C GLU A 94 -28.84 9.83 2.23
N ASP A 95 -27.91 9.78 3.17
CA ASP A 95 -27.73 10.76 4.26
C ASP A 95 -27.00 12.04 3.81
N GLN A 96 -26.82 12.20 2.48
CA GLN A 96 -26.30 13.41 1.84
C GLN A 96 -24.88 13.78 2.28
N SER A 97 -23.97 12.80 2.32
CA SER A 97 -22.54 13.10 2.49
C SER A 97 -22.02 13.98 1.34
N ASP A 98 -21.23 15.00 1.67
CA ASP A 98 -20.55 15.87 0.70
C ASP A 98 -19.23 15.28 0.19
N VAL A 99 -18.63 14.35 0.93
CA VAL A 99 -17.43 13.57 0.58
C VAL A 99 -17.51 12.17 1.20
N LEU A 100 -17.02 11.17 0.49
CA LEU A 100 -16.84 9.82 1.01
C LEU A 100 -15.35 9.47 1.13
N ILE A 101 -14.96 8.91 2.28
CA ILE A 101 -13.65 8.29 2.51
C ILE A 101 -13.86 6.79 2.66
N ILE A 102 -13.32 5.99 1.76
CA ILE A 102 -13.61 4.55 1.70
C ILE A 102 -12.32 3.75 1.67
N ALA A 103 -12.13 2.88 2.68
CA ALA A 103 -11.18 1.78 2.63
C ALA A 103 -11.94 0.51 2.20
N ALA A 104 -11.69 0.03 0.98
CA ALA A 104 -12.47 -1.03 0.39
C ALA A 104 -12.23 -2.40 1.05
N VAL A 105 -13.29 -3.18 1.31
CA VAL A 105 -13.19 -4.61 1.64
C VAL A 105 -12.64 -5.37 0.43
N ASP A 106 -13.25 -5.14 -0.75
CA ASP A 106 -12.78 -5.59 -2.05
C ASP A 106 -12.86 -4.42 -3.03
N GLY A 107 -11.70 -3.98 -3.53
CA GLY A 107 -11.61 -2.82 -4.42
C GLY A 107 -12.42 -2.96 -5.71
N LYS A 108 -12.67 -4.18 -6.20
CA LYS A 108 -13.40 -4.44 -7.44
C LYS A 108 -14.91 -4.55 -7.26
N ALA A 109 -15.38 -4.71 -6.04
CA ALA A 109 -16.80 -4.94 -5.77
C ALA A 109 -17.62 -3.65 -5.70
N LEU A 110 -16.98 -2.47 -5.63
CA LEU A 110 -17.65 -1.21 -5.32
C LEU A 110 -18.06 -0.38 -6.56
N SER A 111 -17.75 -0.81 -7.78
CA SER A 111 -17.93 -0.01 -9.00
C SER A 111 -19.36 0.54 -9.14
N ARG A 112 -20.40 -0.26 -8.82
CA ARG A 112 -21.80 0.16 -8.91
C ARG A 112 -22.16 1.27 -7.91
N VAL A 113 -21.73 1.15 -6.66
CA VAL A 113 -22.05 2.16 -5.63
C VAL A 113 -21.25 3.45 -5.89
N MET A 114 -20.07 3.36 -6.54
CA MET A 114 -19.34 4.54 -7.02
C MET A 114 -20.10 5.29 -8.13
N GLU A 115 -20.82 4.58 -9.01
CA GLU A 115 -21.73 5.23 -9.99
C GLU A 115 -22.85 5.98 -9.26
N THR A 116 -23.38 5.42 -8.17
CA THR A 116 -24.42 6.09 -7.37
C THR A 116 -23.85 7.34 -6.70
N ALA A 117 -22.65 7.30 -6.13
CA ALA A 117 -21.98 8.47 -5.53
C ALA A 117 -21.77 9.57 -6.59
N ALA A 118 -21.24 9.18 -7.76
CA ALA A 118 -21.03 10.12 -8.88
C ALA A 118 -22.33 10.74 -9.40
N GLY A 119 -23.41 9.96 -9.46
CA GLY A 119 -24.75 10.44 -9.84
C GLY A 119 -25.32 11.48 -8.86
N ASN A 120 -24.83 11.49 -7.63
CA ASN A 120 -25.14 12.49 -6.59
C ASN A 120 -24.04 13.57 -6.46
N ASN A 121 -23.07 13.62 -7.38
CA ASN A 121 -21.92 14.52 -7.35
C ASN A 121 -21.07 14.44 -6.07
N ILE A 122 -21.00 13.28 -5.42
CA ILE A 122 -20.24 13.07 -4.20
C ILE A 122 -18.81 12.59 -4.57
N PRO A 123 -17.77 13.38 -4.30
CA PRO A 123 -16.38 12.97 -4.51
C PRO A 123 -15.99 11.85 -3.55
N VAL A 124 -15.15 10.93 -4.05
CA VAL A 124 -14.70 9.74 -3.30
C VAL A 124 -13.20 9.75 -3.14
N ILE A 125 -12.72 9.68 -1.91
CA ILE A 125 -11.34 9.40 -1.55
C ILE A 125 -11.21 7.90 -1.28
N SER A 126 -10.43 7.21 -2.11
CA SER A 126 -10.00 5.84 -1.83
C SER A 126 -8.89 5.90 -0.79
N TYR A 127 -9.10 5.31 0.38
CA TYR A 127 -8.18 5.35 1.51
C TYR A 127 -7.47 4.02 1.68
N ASP A 128 -6.14 4.01 1.70
CA ASP A 128 -5.25 2.84 1.80
C ASP A 128 -5.47 1.81 0.68
N ARG A 129 -6.69 1.32 0.47
CA ARG A 129 -7.05 0.31 -0.53
C ARG A 129 -7.67 0.95 -1.75
N LEU A 130 -7.06 0.75 -2.93
CA LEU A 130 -7.52 1.35 -4.18
C LEU A 130 -8.84 0.74 -4.65
N ILE A 131 -9.83 1.60 -4.89
CA ILE A 131 -11.10 1.20 -5.53
C ILE A 131 -10.88 1.07 -7.04
N CYS A 132 -11.18 -0.12 -7.57
CA CYS A 132 -10.91 -0.53 -8.95
C CYS A 132 -12.16 -0.53 -9.83
N ASP A 133 -11.92 -0.68 -11.14
CA ASP A 133 -12.93 -0.88 -12.19
C ASP A 133 -14.02 0.22 -12.24
N THR A 134 -13.66 1.46 -11.89
CA THR A 134 -14.55 2.63 -11.93
C THR A 134 -13.77 3.91 -12.28
N PRO A 135 -14.36 4.87 -13.03
CA PRO A 135 -13.76 6.17 -13.24
C PRO A 135 -14.06 7.19 -12.12
N PHE A 136 -14.85 6.80 -11.11
CA PHE A 136 -15.46 7.71 -10.14
C PHE A 136 -14.70 7.80 -8.81
N VAL A 137 -13.38 7.62 -8.82
CA VAL A 137 -12.50 7.88 -7.68
C VAL A 137 -11.82 9.22 -7.89
N THR A 138 -12.03 10.15 -6.96
CA THR A 138 -11.48 11.52 -7.03
C THR A 138 -10.00 11.55 -6.69
N ALA A 139 -9.60 10.81 -5.67
CA ALA A 139 -8.22 10.69 -5.23
C ALA A 139 -7.96 9.37 -4.49
N TYR A 140 -6.70 8.99 -4.43
CA TYR A 140 -6.21 7.88 -3.63
C TYR A 140 -5.19 8.39 -2.63
N VAL A 141 -5.33 8.03 -1.36
CA VAL A 141 -4.37 8.30 -0.29
C VAL A 141 -3.84 6.98 0.22
N SER A 142 -2.54 6.79 0.18
CA SER A 142 -1.88 5.58 0.68
C SER A 142 -0.38 5.82 0.85
N TYR A 143 0.31 4.82 1.35
CA TYR A 143 1.76 4.70 1.19
C TYR A 143 2.11 4.22 -0.23
N ASP A 144 3.37 4.46 -0.67
CA ASP A 144 3.86 3.88 -1.92
C ASP A 144 4.03 2.35 -1.76
N ASN A 145 2.97 1.61 -2.11
CA ASN A 145 2.89 0.17 -1.92
C ASN A 145 3.93 -0.60 -2.76
N TYR A 146 4.29 -0.08 -3.94
CA TYR A 146 5.38 -0.68 -4.71
C TYR A 146 6.73 -0.48 -3.99
N ARG A 147 6.95 0.70 -3.38
CA ARG A 147 8.13 0.98 -2.58
C ARG A 147 8.22 0.11 -1.33
N VAL A 148 7.09 -0.19 -0.68
CA VAL A 148 7.04 -1.18 0.43
C VAL A 148 7.66 -2.51 -0.02
N GLY A 149 7.20 -3.04 -1.15
CA GLY A 149 7.76 -4.27 -1.69
C GLY A 149 9.24 -4.16 -2.05
N GLN A 150 9.66 -3.04 -2.67
CA GLN A 150 11.08 -2.82 -2.96
C GLN A 150 11.92 -2.85 -1.68
N LEU A 151 11.49 -2.20 -0.60
CA LEU A 151 12.22 -2.21 0.69
C LEU A 151 12.40 -3.63 1.23
N GLN A 152 11.38 -4.48 1.12
CA GLN A 152 11.44 -5.89 1.51
C GLN A 152 12.45 -6.68 0.65
N GLY A 153 12.38 -6.50 -0.68
CA GLY A 153 13.29 -7.14 -1.62
C GLY A 153 14.74 -6.66 -1.47
N GLU A 154 14.94 -5.36 -1.27
CA GLU A 154 16.25 -4.75 -1.01
C GLU A 154 16.85 -5.29 0.28
N TYR A 155 16.05 -5.40 1.35
CA TYR A 155 16.52 -5.97 2.60
C TYR A 155 16.97 -7.42 2.45
N LEU A 156 16.18 -8.27 1.76
CA LEU A 156 16.58 -9.66 1.47
C LEU A 156 17.86 -9.72 0.64
N ARG A 157 17.98 -8.89 -0.41
CA ARG A 157 19.19 -8.79 -1.22
C ARG A 157 20.42 -8.49 -0.36
N ASP A 158 20.31 -7.48 0.48
CA ASP A 158 21.44 -6.97 1.27
C ASP A 158 21.80 -7.94 2.41
N ALA A 159 20.80 -8.46 3.12
CA ALA A 159 21.02 -9.41 4.22
C ALA A 159 21.62 -10.75 3.75
N LEU A 160 21.27 -11.19 2.54
CA LEU A 160 21.85 -12.39 1.91
C LEU A 160 23.09 -12.09 1.06
N ASN A 161 23.50 -10.81 0.95
CA ASN A 161 24.65 -10.35 0.15
C ASN A 161 24.61 -10.85 -1.31
N LEU A 162 23.42 -10.74 -1.95
CA LEU A 162 23.17 -11.32 -3.26
C LEU A 162 23.98 -10.65 -4.39
N ASP A 163 24.44 -9.41 -4.22
CA ASP A 163 25.30 -8.71 -5.17
C ASP A 163 26.72 -9.30 -5.24
N HIS A 164 27.14 -9.93 -4.14
CA HIS A 164 28.45 -10.59 -4.02
C HIS A 164 28.27 -12.01 -3.46
N PRO A 165 27.56 -12.89 -4.19
CA PRO A 165 27.28 -14.22 -3.67
C PRO A 165 28.57 -15.00 -3.52
N TYR A 166 28.71 -15.67 -2.38
CA TYR A 166 29.72 -16.75 -2.25
C TYR A 166 29.34 -17.86 -3.24
N ASP A 167 30.23 -18.80 -3.53
CA ASP A 167 29.97 -19.94 -4.45
C ASP A 167 28.85 -20.86 -3.90
N GLN A 168 27.68 -20.29 -3.65
CA GLN A 168 26.48 -20.99 -3.17
C GLN A 168 25.21 -20.43 -3.80
N THR A 169 24.17 -21.23 -3.83
CA THR A 169 22.82 -20.83 -4.20
C THR A 169 22.01 -20.54 -2.94
N TYR A 170 21.28 -19.44 -2.95
CA TYR A 170 20.39 -19.07 -1.86
C TYR A 170 18.97 -19.55 -2.14
N HIS A 171 18.37 -20.24 -1.19
CA HIS A 171 16.98 -20.70 -1.29
C HIS A 171 16.07 -19.76 -0.51
N ILE A 172 15.05 -19.23 -1.19
CA ILE A 172 14.02 -18.41 -0.57
C ILE A 172 12.63 -18.93 -0.91
N GLU A 173 11.63 -18.57 -0.11
CA GLU A 173 10.23 -18.75 -0.43
C GLU A 173 9.49 -17.41 -0.39
N LEU A 174 8.35 -17.34 -1.09
CA LEU A 174 7.54 -16.14 -1.21
C LEU A 174 6.17 -16.40 -0.56
N VAL A 175 5.74 -15.49 0.32
CA VAL A 175 4.44 -15.51 1.01
C VAL A 175 3.79 -14.14 0.82
N SER A 176 2.96 -14.03 -0.21
CA SER A 176 2.29 -12.79 -0.60
C SER A 176 1.03 -12.54 0.22
N GLY A 177 0.47 -11.34 0.13
CA GLY A 177 -0.77 -10.95 0.76
C GLY A 177 -2.03 -11.50 0.07
N ASP A 178 -3.19 -11.00 0.50
CA ASP A 178 -4.48 -11.40 -0.06
C ASP A 178 -4.65 -10.91 -1.49
N SER A 179 -5.07 -11.80 -2.39
CA SER A 179 -5.29 -11.47 -3.80
C SER A 179 -6.54 -10.60 -4.05
N ALA A 180 -7.44 -10.48 -3.08
CA ALA A 180 -8.57 -9.55 -3.12
C ALA A 180 -8.15 -8.10 -2.80
N ASP A 181 -6.99 -7.92 -2.15
CA ASP A 181 -6.41 -6.62 -1.87
C ASP A 181 -5.44 -6.21 -3.00
N ASN A 182 -5.79 -5.14 -3.72
CA ASN A 182 -4.96 -4.65 -4.83
C ASN A 182 -3.54 -4.26 -4.40
N ASN A 183 -3.34 -3.82 -3.15
CA ASN A 183 -2.04 -3.46 -2.62
C ASN A 183 -1.07 -4.64 -2.57
N ALA A 184 -1.58 -5.86 -2.29
CA ALA A 184 -0.77 -7.06 -2.22
C ALA A 184 0.01 -7.33 -3.53
N ALA A 185 -0.59 -7.01 -4.68
CA ALA A 185 0.09 -7.14 -5.96
C ALA A 185 1.23 -6.12 -6.13
N TYR A 186 1.06 -4.88 -5.62
CA TYR A 186 2.13 -3.88 -5.65
C TYR A 186 3.29 -4.26 -4.72
N PHE A 187 3.01 -4.74 -3.52
CA PHE A 187 4.06 -5.26 -2.61
C PHE A 187 4.84 -6.39 -3.26
N TYR A 188 4.11 -7.38 -3.81
CA TYR A 188 4.74 -8.50 -4.50
C TYR A 188 5.61 -8.04 -5.67
N ASN A 189 5.09 -7.19 -6.56
CA ASN A 189 5.81 -6.74 -7.76
C ASN A 189 7.05 -5.93 -7.36
N GLY A 190 6.95 -5.03 -6.39
CA GLY A 190 8.08 -4.26 -5.91
C GLY A 190 9.22 -5.13 -5.40
N ALA A 191 8.91 -6.14 -4.56
CA ALA A 191 9.90 -7.07 -4.04
C ALA A 191 10.44 -8.03 -5.12
N TYR A 192 9.55 -8.54 -5.97
CA TYR A 192 9.93 -9.47 -7.02
C TYR A 192 10.84 -8.83 -8.07
N ASP A 193 10.60 -7.57 -8.44
CA ASP A 193 11.43 -6.85 -9.40
C ASP A 193 12.87 -6.65 -8.88
N VAL A 194 13.05 -6.45 -7.57
CA VAL A 194 14.37 -6.41 -6.94
C VAL A 194 15.05 -7.79 -6.96
N LEU A 195 14.30 -8.87 -6.67
CA LEU A 195 14.85 -10.22 -6.54
C LEU A 195 14.98 -10.96 -7.88
N LYS A 196 14.22 -10.55 -8.89
CA LYS A 196 14.16 -11.21 -10.21
C LYS A 196 15.51 -11.40 -10.88
N PRO A 197 16.44 -10.41 -10.93
CA PRO A 197 17.78 -10.64 -11.54
C PRO A 197 18.55 -11.79 -10.89
N TYR A 198 18.43 -11.97 -9.58
CA TYR A 198 19.10 -13.04 -8.83
C TYR A 198 18.42 -14.39 -9.03
N ILE A 199 17.10 -14.39 -9.18
CA ILE A 199 16.32 -15.60 -9.52
C ILE A 199 16.64 -16.05 -10.95
N ASP A 200 16.66 -15.12 -11.90
CA ASP A 200 16.94 -15.40 -13.33
C ASP A 200 18.39 -15.90 -13.56
N SER A 201 19.34 -15.38 -12.78
CA SER A 201 20.75 -15.83 -12.84
C SER A 201 21.02 -17.14 -12.09
N GLY A 202 20.06 -17.62 -11.28
CA GLY A 202 20.21 -18.83 -10.47
C GLY A 202 20.98 -18.63 -9.16
N VAL A 203 21.36 -17.40 -8.80
CA VAL A 203 21.91 -17.05 -7.47
C VAL A 203 20.87 -17.33 -6.39
N VAL A 204 19.60 -17.03 -6.69
CA VAL A 204 18.45 -17.33 -5.83
C VAL A 204 17.59 -18.40 -6.49
N GLN A 205 17.15 -19.38 -5.71
CA GLN A 205 16.18 -20.39 -6.12
C GLN A 205 14.98 -20.41 -5.18
N VAL A 206 13.78 -20.48 -5.77
CA VAL A 206 12.52 -20.77 -5.07
C VAL A 206 12.24 -22.25 -5.30
N LEU A 207 12.56 -23.09 -4.31
CA LEU A 207 12.54 -24.57 -4.50
C LEU A 207 11.13 -25.10 -4.71
N SER A 208 10.11 -24.45 -4.17
CA SER A 208 8.71 -24.78 -4.42
C SER A 208 8.31 -24.54 -5.88
N GLY A 209 9.06 -23.72 -6.62
CA GLY A 209 8.69 -23.22 -7.95
C GLY A 209 7.55 -22.22 -7.95
N GLN A 210 6.96 -21.89 -6.77
CA GLN A 210 5.85 -20.95 -6.63
C GLN A 210 6.39 -19.52 -6.67
N LYS A 211 6.34 -18.89 -7.83
CA LYS A 211 6.95 -17.59 -8.10
C LYS A 211 5.99 -16.55 -8.65
N ASP A 212 4.73 -16.88 -8.87
CA ASP A 212 3.73 -15.90 -9.27
C ASP A 212 2.87 -15.46 -8.08
N PHE A 213 2.31 -14.26 -8.19
CA PHE A 213 1.54 -13.62 -7.14
C PHE A 213 0.40 -14.51 -6.60
N TYR A 214 -0.39 -15.11 -7.50
CA TYR A 214 -1.58 -15.88 -7.09
C TYR A 214 -1.22 -17.20 -6.39
N THR A 215 -0.14 -17.88 -6.80
CA THR A 215 0.30 -19.11 -6.14
C THR A 215 0.94 -18.87 -4.77
N THR A 216 1.38 -17.65 -4.51
CA THR A 216 2.00 -17.24 -3.25
C THR A 216 1.06 -16.46 -2.35
N SER A 217 -0.15 -16.11 -2.82
CA SER A 217 -1.11 -15.30 -2.06
C SER A 217 -1.62 -16.03 -0.82
N THR A 218 -1.99 -15.26 0.18
CA THR A 218 -2.47 -15.71 1.48
C THR A 218 -3.83 -15.08 1.77
N ASP A 219 -4.88 -15.87 1.68
CA ASP A 219 -6.27 -15.42 1.89
C ASP A 219 -6.41 -14.72 3.24
N GLN A 220 -7.09 -13.56 3.23
CA GLN A 220 -7.37 -12.73 4.40
C GLN A 220 -6.13 -12.29 5.18
N TRP A 221 -4.95 -12.28 4.56
CA TRP A 221 -3.69 -11.99 5.22
C TRP A 221 -3.41 -12.88 6.45
N SER A 222 -4.00 -14.08 6.45
CA SER A 222 -4.05 -14.97 7.61
C SER A 222 -2.70 -15.59 7.94
N GLY A 223 -2.18 -15.34 9.15
CA GLY A 223 -0.99 -16.00 9.68
C GLY A 223 -1.15 -17.53 9.75
N GLU A 224 -2.36 -18.04 10.04
CA GLU A 224 -2.63 -19.49 10.07
C GLU A 224 -2.52 -20.11 8.67
N ASN A 225 -3.01 -19.42 7.62
CA ASN A 225 -2.86 -19.88 6.25
C ASN A 225 -1.40 -19.83 5.81
N ALA A 226 -0.66 -18.77 6.18
CA ALA A 226 0.79 -18.65 5.93
C ALA A 226 1.55 -19.77 6.62
N ARG A 227 1.25 -20.06 7.89
CA ARG A 227 1.83 -21.16 8.66
C ARG A 227 1.59 -22.52 7.99
N SER A 228 0.34 -22.84 7.71
CA SER A 228 -0.05 -24.12 7.09
C SER A 228 0.64 -24.33 5.74
N ARG A 229 0.74 -23.28 4.92
CA ARG A 229 1.47 -23.34 3.66
C ARG A 229 2.97 -23.54 3.89
N MET A 230 3.57 -22.80 4.83
CA MET A 230 5.00 -22.94 5.13
C MET A 230 5.37 -24.32 5.66
N GLU A 231 4.54 -24.93 6.51
CA GLU A 231 4.71 -26.33 6.99
C GLU A 231 4.78 -27.32 5.82
N ILE A 232 3.90 -27.16 4.81
CA ILE A 232 3.91 -27.98 3.59
C ILE A 232 5.22 -27.77 2.81
N LEU A 233 5.67 -26.53 2.65
CA LEU A 233 6.90 -26.21 1.93
C LEU A 233 8.13 -26.79 2.64
N LEU A 234 8.21 -26.66 3.97
CA LEU A 234 9.30 -27.23 4.78
C LEU A 234 9.36 -28.74 4.62
N GLY A 235 8.24 -29.42 4.76
CA GLY A 235 8.18 -30.89 4.61
C GLY A 235 8.51 -31.38 3.21
N ALA A 236 8.17 -30.62 2.17
CA ALA A 236 8.39 -31.03 0.77
C ALA A 236 9.79 -30.71 0.24
N TYR A 237 10.39 -29.58 0.64
CA TYR A 237 11.58 -29.04 -0.01
C TYR A 237 12.77 -28.81 0.92
N TYR A 238 12.54 -28.62 2.22
CA TYR A 238 13.57 -28.22 3.20
C TYR A 238 13.83 -29.30 4.25
N SER A 239 14.28 -30.46 3.77
CA SER A 239 14.75 -31.54 4.66
C SER A 239 16.07 -31.15 5.34
N SER A 240 16.54 -31.98 6.27
CA SER A 240 17.74 -31.76 7.11
C SER A 240 19.07 -31.51 6.37
N SER A 241 19.05 -31.53 5.02
CA SER A 241 20.22 -31.25 4.17
C SER A 241 20.03 -30.05 3.22
N VAL A 242 18.88 -29.39 3.27
CA VAL A 242 18.56 -28.26 2.38
C VAL A 242 18.26 -27.02 3.21
N THR A 243 19.10 -26.01 3.07
CA THR A 243 19.01 -24.77 3.83
C THR A 243 17.99 -23.82 3.20
N LEU A 244 17.07 -23.29 3.98
CA LEU A 244 16.24 -22.12 3.67
C LEU A 244 17.00 -20.88 4.17
N HIS A 245 17.19 -19.88 3.30
CA HIS A 245 17.95 -18.68 3.63
C HIS A 245 17.06 -17.47 3.92
N GLY A 246 15.88 -17.40 3.28
CA GLY A 246 14.95 -16.31 3.50
C GLY A 246 13.53 -16.63 3.12
N VAL A 247 12.59 -15.88 3.70
CA VAL A 247 11.18 -15.86 3.31
C VAL A 247 10.75 -14.42 3.12
N LEU A 248 10.30 -14.11 1.92
CA LEU A 248 9.64 -12.84 1.63
C LEU A 248 8.19 -12.92 2.12
N CYS A 249 7.93 -12.36 3.30
CA CYS A 249 6.59 -12.25 3.85
C CYS A 249 6.06 -10.84 3.57
N ALA A 250 4.82 -10.74 3.06
CA ALA A 250 4.25 -9.47 2.65
C ALA A 250 3.89 -8.57 3.83
N ASN A 251 3.53 -9.16 5.00
CA ASN A 251 3.26 -8.42 6.23
C ASN A 251 3.59 -9.21 7.49
N ASP A 252 3.43 -8.60 8.65
CA ASP A 252 3.78 -9.16 9.95
C ASP A 252 2.88 -10.33 10.35
N SER A 253 1.60 -10.30 10.01
CA SER A 253 0.71 -11.44 10.26
C SER A 253 1.18 -12.70 9.52
N THR A 254 1.54 -12.59 8.24
CA THR A 254 2.09 -13.70 7.46
C THR A 254 3.48 -14.12 7.96
N ALA A 255 4.31 -13.16 8.38
CA ALA A 255 5.62 -13.43 8.99
C ALA A 255 5.49 -14.22 10.31
N SER A 256 4.51 -13.89 11.15
CA SER A 256 4.20 -14.62 12.38
C SER A 256 3.87 -16.09 12.09
N GLY A 257 3.01 -16.36 11.10
CA GLY A 257 2.70 -17.72 10.70
C GLY A 257 3.92 -18.48 10.18
N VAL A 258 4.78 -17.82 9.41
CA VAL A 258 6.05 -18.40 8.92
C VAL A 258 6.98 -18.71 10.09
N MET A 259 7.16 -17.80 11.05
CA MET A 259 7.98 -18.02 12.24
C MET A 259 7.51 -19.22 13.06
N GLU A 260 6.19 -19.36 13.27
CA GLU A 260 5.62 -20.53 13.97
C GLU A 260 5.93 -21.86 13.25
N ALA A 261 5.82 -21.88 11.90
CA ALA A 261 6.15 -23.06 11.11
C ALA A 261 7.65 -23.41 11.19
N LEU A 262 8.52 -22.40 11.14
CA LEU A 262 9.97 -22.58 11.25
C LEU A 262 10.36 -23.10 12.63
N GLU A 263 9.82 -22.53 13.71
CA GLU A 263 10.09 -22.98 15.08
C GLU A 263 9.72 -24.46 15.28
N ARG A 264 8.64 -24.92 14.66
CA ARG A 264 8.15 -26.26 14.81
C ARG A 264 8.85 -27.29 13.91
N ASP A 265 9.05 -26.96 12.64
CA ASP A 265 9.36 -27.94 11.60
C ASP A 265 10.71 -27.71 10.87
N TYR A 266 11.43 -26.60 11.16
CA TYR A 266 12.74 -26.32 10.58
C TYR A 266 13.86 -26.52 11.58
N HIS A 267 14.77 -27.48 11.31
CA HIS A 267 15.77 -27.95 12.27
C HIS A 267 17.22 -27.68 11.82
N MET A 268 17.44 -26.71 10.95
CA MET A 268 18.78 -26.28 10.56
C MET A 268 19.30 -25.19 11.50
N ASP A 269 20.62 -25.13 11.71
CA ASP A 269 21.29 -24.21 12.64
C ASP A 269 21.54 -22.80 12.00
N ASN A 270 20.87 -22.45 10.90
CA ASN A 270 21.03 -21.14 10.28
C ASN A 270 19.84 -20.22 10.59
N SER A 271 20.12 -18.92 10.69
CA SER A 271 19.08 -17.91 10.71
C SER A 271 18.42 -17.78 9.36
N VAL A 272 17.10 -17.64 9.31
CA VAL A 272 16.31 -17.38 8.11
C VAL A 272 15.96 -15.90 8.09
N VAL A 273 16.24 -15.21 6.97
CA VAL A 273 15.87 -13.80 6.81
C VAL A 273 14.37 -13.71 6.53
N ILE A 274 13.61 -13.02 7.39
CA ILE A 274 12.15 -12.90 7.29
C ILE A 274 11.78 -11.43 7.19
N THR A 275 11.07 -11.06 6.14
CA THR A 275 10.52 -9.71 5.97
C THR A 275 9.13 -9.59 6.58
N GLY A 276 8.66 -8.36 6.77
CA GLY A 276 7.32 -8.04 7.24
C GLY A 276 6.91 -6.61 6.86
N GLN A 277 5.74 -6.21 7.29
CA GLN A 277 5.16 -4.88 7.14
C GLN A 277 4.12 -4.68 8.25
N ASP A 278 3.88 -3.44 8.64
CA ASP A 278 2.90 -2.92 9.59
C ASP A 278 3.45 -2.70 11.01
N CYS A 279 4.62 -3.25 11.35
CA CYS A 279 5.26 -3.08 12.67
C CYS A 279 4.31 -3.45 13.82
N ASP A 280 3.65 -4.61 13.74
CA ASP A 280 2.83 -5.13 14.81
C ASP A 280 3.68 -5.33 16.08
N VAL A 281 3.12 -5.02 17.26
CA VAL A 281 3.86 -5.06 18.54
C VAL A 281 4.56 -6.40 18.76
N SER A 282 3.87 -7.52 18.52
CA SER A 282 4.46 -8.86 18.65
C SER A 282 5.61 -9.11 17.68
N ASN A 283 5.55 -8.51 16.49
CA ASN A 283 6.57 -8.66 15.47
C ASN A 283 7.76 -7.72 15.72
N LEU A 284 7.52 -6.54 16.31
CA LEU A 284 8.60 -5.70 16.81
C LEU A 284 9.41 -6.42 17.90
N ASP A 285 8.75 -7.10 18.83
CA ASP A 285 9.44 -7.92 19.83
C ASP A 285 10.21 -9.07 19.16
N ALA A 286 9.63 -9.73 18.14
CA ALA A 286 10.32 -10.76 17.38
C ALA A 286 11.53 -10.21 16.59
N ILE A 287 11.49 -8.96 16.11
CA ILE A 287 12.63 -8.29 15.49
C ILE A 287 13.73 -8.05 16.53
N MET A 288 13.39 -7.56 17.71
CA MET A 288 14.37 -7.34 18.79
C MET A 288 15.00 -8.66 19.27
N GLU A 289 14.27 -9.78 19.20
CA GLU A 289 14.78 -11.13 19.50
C GLU A 289 15.56 -11.78 18.34
N GLY A 290 15.58 -11.16 17.16
CA GLY A 290 16.24 -11.70 15.96
C GLY A 290 15.51 -12.86 15.29
N LYS A 291 14.23 -13.06 15.58
CA LYS A 291 13.35 -14.06 14.95
C LYS A 291 12.78 -13.57 13.62
N GLN A 292 12.41 -12.30 13.53
CA GLN A 292 12.09 -11.59 12.30
C GLN A 292 13.20 -10.60 11.99
N SER A 293 13.48 -10.34 10.71
CA SER A 293 14.65 -9.53 10.34
C SER A 293 14.32 -8.06 10.18
N MET A 294 13.13 -7.76 9.67
CA MET A 294 12.67 -6.39 9.44
C MET A 294 11.14 -6.33 9.30
N SER A 295 10.59 -5.15 9.48
CA SER A 295 9.23 -4.80 9.08
C SER A 295 9.24 -3.46 8.35
N VAL A 296 8.29 -3.21 7.45
CA VAL A 296 8.10 -1.91 6.82
C VAL A 296 7.06 -1.13 7.60
N TYR A 297 7.46 0.03 8.10
CA TYR A 297 6.60 0.92 8.85
C TYR A 297 5.84 1.89 7.93
N LYS A 298 4.56 2.02 8.22
CA LYS A 298 3.61 2.99 7.67
C LYS A 298 2.92 3.68 8.84
N ASP A 299 3.11 4.99 8.97
CA ASP A 299 2.50 5.75 10.06
C ASP A 299 1.02 6.01 9.75
N LEU A 300 0.11 5.38 10.49
CA LEU A 300 -1.33 5.47 10.28
C LEU A 300 -1.86 6.90 10.49
N ASN A 301 -1.30 7.64 11.47
CA ASN A 301 -1.71 9.02 11.74
C ASN A 301 -1.40 9.93 10.55
N ARG A 302 -0.23 9.76 9.90
CA ARG A 302 0.13 10.54 8.72
C ARG A 302 -0.74 10.26 7.52
N GLU A 303 -1.10 8.99 7.31
CA GLU A 303 -2.00 8.60 6.24
C GLU A 303 -3.39 9.21 6.45
N ALA A 304 -3.94 9.07 7.66
CA ALA A 304 -5.24 9.62 8.01
C ALA A 304 -5.23 11.15 7.97
N GLN A 305 -4.20 11.82 8.49
CA GLN A 305 -4.08 13.28 8.40
C GLN A 305 -4.02 13.78 6.94
N THR A 306 -3.31 13.07 6.06
CA THR A 306 -3.28 13.40 4.62
C THR A 306 -4.69 13.31 4.01
N ALA A 307 -5.49 12.31 4.40
CA ALA A 307 -6.87 12.19 3.95
C ALA A 307 -7.78 13.30 4.53
N VAL A 308 -7.57 13.72 5.78
CA VAL A 308 -8.27 14.88 6.38
C VAL A 308 -8.00 16.15 5.58
N GLU A 309 -6.73 16.43 5.26
CA GLU A 309 -6.35 17.63 4.52
C GLU A 309 -6.89 17.62 3.09
N LEU A 310 -6.88 16.47 2.44
CA LEU A 310 -7.47 16.30 1.11
C LEU A 310 -8.98 16.49 1.15
N THR A 311 -9.67 15.95 2.16
CA THR A 311 -11.11 16.17 2.37
C THR A 311 -11.44 17.65 2.51
N LYS A 312 -10.66 18.39 3.33
CA LYS A 312 -10.81 19.85 3.50
C LYS A 312 -10.64 20.60 2.17
N ALA A 313 -9.62 20.24 1.39
CA ALA A 313 -9.38 20.85 0.08
C ALA A 313 -10.57 20.63 -0.88
N ILE A 314 -11.08 19.40 -0.95
CA ILE A 314 -12.24 19.05 -1.78
C ILE A 314 -13.49 19.82 -1.33
N LEU A 315 -13.81 19.85 -0.04
CA LEU A 315 -14.97 20.57 0.50
C LEU A 315 -14.86 22.09 0.33
N ASN A 316 -13.65 22.63 0.23
CA ASN A 316 -13.42 24.04 -0.12
C ASN A 316 -13.46 24.32 -1.63
N GLY A 317 -13.83 23.33 -2.46
CA GLY A 317 -13.90 23.48 -3.92
C GLY A 317 -12.54 23.58 -4.62
N GLU A 318 -11.46 23.12 -3.96
CA GLU A 318 -10.12 23.14 -4.53
C GLU A 318 -9.91 21.96 -5.48
N SER A 319 -9.18 22.19 -6.57
CA SER A 319 -8.83 21.12 -7.51
C SER A 319 -7.81 20.16 -6.91
N VAL A 320 -8.05 18.85 -7.03
CA VAL A 320 -7.13 17.79 -6.62
C VAL A 320 -5.95 17.73 -7.61
N ASN A 321 -4.80 18.23 -7.21
CA ASN A 321 -3.60 18.28 -8.05
C ASN A 321 -2.31 18.38 -7.23
N ALA A 322 -1.15 18.41 -7.89
CA ALA A 322 0.17 18.44 -7.26
C ALA A 322 0.41 19.63 -6.31
N SER A 323 -0.32 20.76 -6.48
CA SER A 323 -0.11 21.93 -5.61
C SER A 323 -0.58 21.69 -4.17
N LEU A 324 -1.45 20.70 -3.95
CA LEU A 324 -1.89 20.36 -2.59
C LEU A 324 -0.74 19.79 -1.74
N VAL A 325 0.20 19.05 -2.36
CA VAL A 325 1.34 18.44 -1.65
C VAL A 325 2.20 19.47 -0.92
N GLU A 326 2.35 20.67 -1.48
CA GLU A 326 3.16 21.73 -0.86
C GLU A 326 2.59 22.24 0.48
N ARG A 327 1.32 21.95 0.76
CA ARG A 327 0.58 22.40 1.95
C ARG A 327 0.27 21.27 2.93
N MET A 328 0.51 20.02 2.53
CA MET A 328 0.29 18.86 3.39
C MET A 328 1.24 18.92 4.60
N GLU A 329 0.71 18.62 5.77
CA GLU A 329 1.48 18.57 7.02
C GLU A 329 2.61 17.55 6.91
N TYR A 330 2.33 16.42 6.29
CA TYR A 330 3.31 15.37 6.07
C TYR A 330 3.73 15.29 4.60
N PRO A 331 5.04 15.15 4.32
CA PRO A 331 5.52 15.00 2.95
C PRO A 331 4.90 13.79 2.28
N CYS A 332 4.27 14.01 1.14
CA CYS A 332 3.77 12.96 0.26
C CYS A 332 4.11 13.29 -1.20
N ARG A 333 4.08 12.29 -2.07
CA ARG A 333 4.29 12.44 -3.50
C ARG A 333 2.94 12.42 -4.23
N TYR A 334 2.70 13.40 -5.10
CA TYR A 334 1.57 13.35 -6.02
C TYR A 334 1.94 12.51 -7.24
N ASP A 335 1.10 11.56 -7.59
CA ASP A 335 1.30 10.66 -8.73
C ASP A 335 0.00 10.46 -9.51
N THR A 336 0.08 10.43 -10.83
CA THR A 336 -1.05 10.20 -11.75
C THR A 336 -0.77 9.09 -12.75
N SER A 337 0.23 8.25 -12.49
CA SER A 337 0.68 7.23 -13.44
C SER A 337 0.78 5.82 -12.87
N GLN A 338 1.18 5.71 -11.61
CA GLN A 338 1.52 4.41 -10.99
C GLN A 338 0.28 3.60 -10.60
N TYR A 339 -0.75 4.26 -10.08
CA TYR A 339 -1.95 3.60 -9.55
C TYR A 339 -3.10 3.66 -10.55
N ASN A 340 -3.07 2.72 -11.51
CA ASN A 340 -4.17 2.52 -12.45
C ASN A 340 -5.18 1.53 -11.85
N ASN A 341 -6.43 1.96 -11.76
CA ASN A 341 -7.50 1.17 -11.16
C ASN A 341 -8.27 0.27 -12.14
N GLY A 342 -7.74 0.10 -13.33
CA GLY A 342 -8.38 -0.66 -14.42
C GLY A 342 -9.10 0.21 -15.45
N ILE A 343 -9.50 1.43 -15.08
CA ILE A 343 -10.20 2.39 -15.96
C ILE A 343 -9.40 3.68 -16.12
N ILE A 344 -8.93 4.24 -15.02
CA ILE A 344 -8.15 5.49 -14.99
C ILE A 344 -6.89 5.33 -14.13
N SER A 345 -5.89 6.18 -14.36
CA SER A 345 -4.84 6.42 -13.38
C SER A 345 -5.38 7.41 -12.35
N VAL A 346 -5.54 6.95 -11.10
CA VAL A 346 -6.15 7.75 -10.03
C VAL A 346 -5.13 8.75 -9.49
N PRO A 347 -5.49 10.04 -9.35
CA PRO A 347 -4.66 11.02 -8.66
C PRO A 347 -4.33 10.54 -7.24
N SER A 348 -3.05 10.28 -6.97
CA SER A 348 -2.61 9.59 -5.76
C SER A 348 -1.70 10.47 -4.91
N PHE A 349 -1.93 10.47 -3.61
CA PHE A 349 -1.10 11.12 -2.59
C PHE A 349 -0.41 10.02 -1.80
N LEU A 350 0.90 9.83 -2.07
CA LEU A 350 1.65 8.66 -1.65
C LEU A 350 2.70 9.07 -0.60
N LEU A 351 2.56 8.52 0.61
CA LEU A 351 3.54 8.67 1.68
C LEU A 351 4.69 7.68 1.49
N GLU A 352 5.87 8.03 2.01
CA GLU A 352 7.05 7.19 1.91
C GLU A 352 7.12 6.21 3.10
N PRO A 353 7.17 4.89 2.86
CA PRO A 353 7.33 3.89 3.90
C PRO A 353 8.79 3.80 4.38
N GLU A 354 9.02 3.29 5.59
CA GLU A 354 10.36 3.14 6.16
C GLU A 354 10.66 1.71 6.63
N THR A 355 11.91 1.28 6.43
CA THR A 355 12.37 -0.02 6.92
C THR A 355 12.73 0.06 8.40
N VAL A 356 12.12 -0.81 9.20
CA VAL A 356 12.40 -0.99 10.63
C VAL A 356 13.13 -2.30 10.87
N THR A 357 14.23 -2.23 11.63
CA THR A 357 15.07 -3.34 12.04
C THR A 357 15.38 -3.22 13.53
N ALA A 358 16.01 -4.22 14.14
CA ALA A 358 16.44 -4.13 15.53
C ALA A 358 17.36 -2.94 15.82
N ASP A 359 18.15 -2.51 14.81
CA ASP A 359 19.13 -1.42 14.98
C ASP A 359 18.49 -0.03 15.00
N ASN A 360 17.31 0.15 14.37
CA ASN A 360 16.70 1.48 14.19
C ASN A 360 15.26 1.60 14.71
N ALA A 361 14.68 0.54 15.27
CA ALA A 361 13.28 0.52 15.68
C ALA A 361 12.93 1.62 16.69
N THR A 362 13.76 1.84 17.70
CA THR A 362 13.54 2.92 18.70
C THR A 362 13.69 4.29 18.08
N ASP A 363 14.69 4.50 17.23
CA ASP A 363 14.92 5.80 16.58
C ASP A 363 13.76 6.18 15.67
N ILE A 364 13.21 5.21 14.92
CA ILE A 364 12.08 5.45 14.01
C ILE A 364 10.78 5.53 14.78
N LEU A 365 10.41 4.49 15.52
CA LEU A 365 9.06 4.34 16.04
C LEU A 365 8.79 5.19 17.29
N VAL A 366 9.82 5.40 18.13
CA VAL A 366 9.70 6.17 19.38
C VAL A 366 10.17 7.61 19.20
N GLU A 367 11.40 7.83 18.70
CA GLU A 367 11.98 9.16 18.68
C GLU A 367 11.48 10.02 17.50
N LYS A 368 11.37 9.42 16.29
CA LYS A 368 10.98 10.14 15.09
C LYS A 368 9.46 10.31 14.98
N TYR A 369 8.70 9.24 15.17
CA TYR A 369 7.26 9.23 14.97
C TYR A 369 6.47 9.36 16.26
N GLY A 370 6.97 8.86 17.39
CA GLY A 370 6.26 8.85 18.66
C GLY A 370 5.05 7.90 18.69
N SER A 371 4.92 7.04 17.68
CA SER A 371 3.80 6.12 17.53
C SER A 371 3.89 4.90 18.44
N TYR A 372 5.06 4.70 19.07
CA TYR A 372 5.29 3.64 20.04
C TYR A 372 6.06 4.18 21.25
N THR A 373 5.94 3.46 22.36
CA THR A 373 6.87 3.53 23.49
C THR A 373 7.64 2.24 23.58
N TYR A 374 8.86 2.29 24.14
CA TYR A 374 9.69 1.10 24.36
C TYR A 374 10.22 1.08 25.78
N GLY A 375 10.07 -0.04 26.49
CA GLY A 375 10.44 -0.18 27.91
C GLY A 375 10.58 -1.63 28.35
N GLU A 376 10.44 -1.90 29.64
CA GLU A 376 10.56 -3.26 30.23
C GLU A 376 9.57 -4.27 29.64
N LEU A 377 8.45 -3.81 29.10
CA LEU A 377 7.40 -4.63 28.50
C LEU A 377 7.51 -4.73 26.96
N GLY A 378 8.65 -4.34 26.38
CA GLY A 378 8.83 -4.26 24.93
C GLY A 378 8.20 -3.01 24.33
N PHE A 379 7.86 -3.09 23.02
CA PHE A 379 7.14 -2.04 22.31
C PHE A 379 5.67 -2.00 22.69
N GLN A 380 5.12 -0.80 22.80
CA GLN A 380 3.69 -0.57 22.99
C GLN A 380 3.24 0.55 22.06
N ARG A 381 2.16 0.34 21.31
CA ARG A 381 1.59 1.39 20.46
C ARG A 381 1.00 2.51 21.32
N VAL A 382 1.28 3.76 20.96
CA VAL A 382 0.65 4.92 21.58
C VAL A 382 -0.76 5.05 21.00
N MET A 383 -1.76 4.96 21.86
CA MET A 383 -3.16 5.20 21.49
C MET A 383 -3.44 6.68 21.78
N GLU A 384 -3.67 7.50 20.74
CA GLU A 384 -4.05 8.91 20.87
C GLU A 384 -5.56 9.11 21.01
#